data_d296d3d2c72efc9f8ef545a3020fb0e8
#
_entry.id   d296d3d2c72efc9f8ef545a3020fb0e8
#
_cell.length_a   1.000
_cell.length_b   1.000
_cell.length_c   1.000
_cell.angle_alpha   90.00
_cell.angle_beta   90.00
_cell.angle_gamma   90.00
#
_symmetry.space_group_name_H-M   'P 1'
#
loop_
_entity.id
_entity.type
_entity.pdbx_description
1 polymer ?
#
loop_
_entity_poly.entity_id
_entity_poly.type
_entity_poly.pdbx_seq_one_letter_code
_entity_poly.pdbx_strand_id
1 'polypeptide(L)'
;PXPRLREGGPGRAGAMAARGMAAMARPAVVLGTMEMGRRAGPEASGELLRAFLSRKYRLLDTAFMYAGGESERILGALLEGGAEPVEVATKANPWDGKTLKPESVRSQLDTSLERLKRTSVELFYLHAPDHGTPVEETLRACNELHKEGKFKELGLSNYAAWEVAEICTICKYNNWVMPTVYQGMYNATTRQVEAELFPCLRHFGLRFYAYNPLAGGLLTGKYKYEDKDARQPTGRFFGNDWAQAYRDRYWKKHNFEGIALIEKALKEAYGSNPPSLASAALRWLYNHSKLQGSLGDAVIIGMSNMEQLEQNLNYSEEGPLLPAVVEAFDAAWNMSAHDCPNYFR
;
A
#
# COMPACT_ATOMS: atom_id res chain seq x y z
N PRO A 1 -35.35 8.69 51.67
CA PRO A 1 -33.90 8.75 51.40
C PRO A 1 -33.51 7.69 50.39
N UNK A 2 -32.95 7.97 48.94
CA UNK A 2 -32.66 7.31 48.26
C UNK A 2 -31.60 6.95 48.37
N PRO A 3 -31.26 6.00 48.10
CA PRO A 3 -29.86 5.60 48.21
C PRO A 3 -29.04 6.28 47.14
N ARG A 4 -27.90 6.76 47.52
CA ARG A 4 -26.95 7.35 46.61
C ARG A 4 -26.34 6.23 45.74
N LEU A 5 -26.44 6.40 44.43
CA LEU A 5 -25.74 5.53 43.49
C LEU A 5 -24.24 5.89 43.54
N ARG A 6 -23.40 4.91 43.83
CA ARG A 6 -21.97 5.06 43.76
C ARG A 6 -21.58 5.07 42.29
N GLU A 7 -20.95 6.13 41.84
CA GLU A 7 -20.32 6.17 40.53
C GLU A 7 -19.07 5.27 40.57
N GLY A 8 -19.16 4.16 39.88
CA GLY A 8 -17.99 3.30 39.69
C GLY A 8 -17.13 3.87 38.58
N GLY A 9 -15.89 4.18 38.87
CA GLY A 9 -14.92 4.56 37.87
C GLY A 9 -14.68 3.41 36.90
N PRO A 10 -14.12 3.68 35.71
CA PRO A 10 -13.90 2.63 34.76
C PRO A 10 -12.94 1.58 35.33
N GLY A 11 -13.41 0.35 35.31
CA GLY A 11 -12.67 -0.76 35.89
C GLY A 11 -11.40 -1.07 35.08
N ARG A 12 -10.51 -1.86 35.69
CA ARG A 12 -9.25 -2.26 35.10
C ARG A 12 -9.41 -2.87 33.69
N ALA A 13 -10.53 -3.52 33.43
CA ALA A 13 -10.80 -4.10 32.12
C ALA A 13 -10.95 -3.03 31.03
N GLY A 14 -11.59 -1.91 31.37
CA GLY A 14 -11.72 -0.81 30.41
C GLY A 14 -10.40 -0.17 30.06
N ALA A 15 -9.51 -0.06 31.05
CA ALA A 15 -8.18 0.52 30.82
C ALA A 15 -7.31 -0.39 29.95
N MET A 16 -7.42 -1.72 30.13
CA MET A 16 -6.69 -2.67 29.30
C MET A 16 -7.22 -2.69 27.87
N ALA A 17 -8.54 -2.59 27.70
CA ALA A 17 -9.15 -2.53 26.36
C ALA A 17 -8.71 -1.26 25.64
N ALA A 18 -8.69 -0.11 26.35
CA ALA A 18 -8.23 1.14 25.75
C ALA A 18 -6.77 1.08 25.34
N ARG A 19 -5.91 0.44 26.15
CA ARG A 19 -4.50 0.26 25.81
C ARG A 19 -4.33 -0.67 24.60
N GLY A 20 -5.13 -1.73 24.54
CA GLY A 20 -5.12 -2.63 23.40
C GLY A 20 -5.51 -1.92 22.11
N MET A 21 -6.55 -1.10 22.17
CA MET A 21 -7.00 -0.32 21.02
C MET A 21 -5.93 0.69 20.58
N ALA A 22 -5.28 1.35 21.52
CA ALA A 22 -4.20 2.30 21.21
C ALA A 22 -3.01 1.60 20.58
N ALA A 23 -2.65 0.39 21.05
CA ALA A 23 -1.56 -0.38 20.48
C ALA A 23 -1.87 -0.87 19.06
N MET A 24 -3.16 -1.06 18.72
CA MET A 24 -3.60 -1.50 17.40
C MET A 24 -3.95 -0.33 16.48
N ALA A 25 -3.72 0.92 16.92
CA ALA A 25 -4.08 2.10 16.12
C ALA A 25 -3.12 2.33 14.95
N ARG A 26 -1.89 1.79 15.02
CA ARG A 26 -0.92 1.98 13.96
C ARG A 26 -1.23 1.06 12.78
N PRO A 27 -1.15 1.57 11.53
CA PRO A 27 -1.37 0.73 10.37
C PRO A 27 -0.40 -0.45 10.29
N ALA A 28 -0.85 -1.54 9.70
CA ALA A 28 -0.02 -2.72 9.49
C ALA A 28 1.03 -2.47 8.42
N VAL A 29 2.03 -3.34 8.37
CA VAL A 29 3.12 -3.26 7.39
C VAL A 29 3.00 -4.44 6.43
N VAL A 30 3.05 -4.15 5.12
CA VAL A 30 2.98 -5.16 4.06
C VAL A 30 4.29 -5.12 3.29
N LEU A 31 4.87 -6.28 3.01
CA LEU A 31 6.07 -6.38 2.17
C LEU A 31 5.66 -6.37 0.70
N GLY A 32 6.06 -5.34 -0.03
CA GLY A 32 5.89 -5.30 -1.47
C GLY A 32 7.01 -6.09 -2.15
N THR A 33 6.64 -6.88 -3.16
CA THR A 33 7.60 -7.77 -3.80
C THR A 33 7.90 -7.42 -5.26
N MET A 34 7.54 -6.22 -5.69
CA MET A 34 7.70 -5.84 -7.10
C MET A 34 9.15 -5.94 -7.58
N GLU A 35 10.11 -5.75 -6.68
CA GLU A 35 11.52 -5.79 -7.05
C GLU A 35 12.11 -7.21 -7.04
N MET A 36 11.39 -8.19 -6.52
CA MET A 36 11.83 -9.59 -6.57
C MET A 36 11.76 -10.08 -8.01
N GLY A 37 12.90 -10.48 -8.54
CA GLY A 37 13.03 -10.85 -9.95
C GLY A 37 13.41 -9.70 -10.86
N ARG A 38 13.49 -8.47 -10.32
CA ARG A 38 13.91 -7.29 -11.08
C ARG A 38 15.23 -6.77 -10.53
N ARG A 39 15.22 -6.06 -9.41
CA ARG A 39 16.46 -5.58 -8.79
C ARG A 39 16.94 -6.46 -7.63
N ALA A 40 16.13 -7.43 -7.23
CA ALA A 40 16.53 -8.41 -6.21
C ALA A 40 16.36 -9.80 -6.78
N GLY A 41 17.45 -10.55 -6.86
CA GLY A 41 17.40 -11.93 -7.33
C GLY A 41 16.88 -12.88 -6.27
N PRO A 42 16.83 -14.19 -6.57
CA PRO A 42 16.23 -15.15 -5.62
C PRO A 42 16.90 -15.18 -4.25
N GLU A 43 18.23 -15.10 -4.20
CA GLU A 43 18.94 -15.15 -2.92
C GLU A 43 18.68 -13.89 -2.10
N ALA A 44 18.81 -12.71 -2.71
CA ALA A 44 18.53 -11.46 -2.02
C ALA A 44 17.07 -11.38 -1.57
N SER A 45 16.16 -11.86 -2.43
CA SER A 45 14.73 -11.89 -2.09
C SER A 45 14.48 -12.78 -0.86
N GLY A 46 15.15 -13.91 -0.78
CA GLY A 46 15.05 -14.79 0.38
C GLY A 46 15.51 -14.12 1.65
N GLU A 47 16.61 -13.37 1.59
CA GLU A 47 17.10 -12.64 2.75
C GLU A 47 16.11 -11.58 3.21
N LEU A 48 15.53 -10.85 2.24
CA LEU A 48 14.52 -9.83 2.56
C LEU A 48 13.30 -10.45 3.23
N LEU A 49 12.82 -11.56 2.69
CA LEU A 49 11.64 -12.22 3.25
C LEU A 49 11.93 -12.74 4.66
N ARG A 50 13.08 -13.38 4.86
CA ARG A 50 13.43 -13.90 6.19
C ARG A 50 13.53 -12.77 7.21
N ALA A 51 14.13 -11.65 6.85
CA ALA A 51 14.25 -10.53 7.77
C ALA A 51 12.87 -9.96 8.13
N PHE A 52 11.98 -9.84 7.13
CA PHE A 52 10.63 -9.35 7.35
C PHE A 52 9.86 -10.27 8.30
N LEU A 53 9.92 -11.58 8.05
CA LEU A 53 9.19 -12.56 8.87
C LEU A 53 9.77 -12.65 10.28
N SER A 54 11.10 -12.46 10.44
CA SER A 54 11.73 -12.51 11.75
C SER A 54 11.25 -11.39 12.68
N ARG A 55 10.75 -10.29 12.10
CA ARG A 55 10.19 -9.20 12.88
C ARG A 55 8.67 -9.34 13.08
N LYS A 56 8.15 -10.54 12.81
CA LYS A 56 6.76 -10.96 13.09
C LYS A 56 5.73 -10.32 12.15
N TYR A 57 6.17 -9.75 11.04
CA TYR A 57 5.24 -9.30 10.00
C TYR A 57 4.86 -10.48 9.12
N ARG A 58 3.66 -10.43 8.52
CA ARG A 58 3.12 -11.61 7.81
C ARG A 58 2.42 -11.30 6.49
N LEU A 59 2.27 -10.02 6.12
CA LEU A 59 1.50 -9.64 4.94
C LEU A 59 2.44 -9.42 3.76
N LEU A 60 2.20 -10.15 2.65
CA LEU A 60 3.03 -10.09 1.45
C LEU A 60 2.17 -9.68 0.27
N ASP A 61 2.68 -8.78 -0.57
CA ASP A 61 1.95 -8.27 -1.74
C ASP A 61 2.73 -8.53 -3.01
N THR A 62 2.10 -9.20 -3.97
CA THR A 62 2.68 -9.43 -5.28
C THR A 62 1.62 -9.19 -6.35
N ALA A 63 1.91 -9.55 -7.60
CA ALA A 63 0.97 -9.40 -8.72
C ALA A 63 1.37 -10.33 -9.86
N PHE A 64 0.36 -10.73 -10.63
CA PHE A 64 0.55 -11.55 -11.83
C PHE A 64 1.66 -10.98 -12.73
N MET A 65 1.68 -9.66 -12.90
CA MET A 65 2.56 -9.03 -13.89
C MET A 65 3.94 -8.63 -13.36
N TYR A 66 4.18 -8.72 -12.05
CA TYR A 66 5.45 -8.24 -11.49
C TYR A 66 6.62 -9.05 -12.04
N ALA A 67 7.60 -8.34 -12.62
CA ALA A 67 8.80 -8.94 -13.19
C ALA A 67 8.46 -10.07 -14.18
N GLY A 68 7.39 -9.89 -14.95
CA GLY A 68 6.98 -10.89 -15.94
C GLY A 68 6.59 -12.23 -15.32
N GLY A 69 6.17 -12.23 -14.07
CA GLY A 69 5.80 -13.44 -13.35
C GLY A 69 6.88 -13.94 -12.41
N GLU A 70 8.10 -13.40 -12.51
CA GLU A 70 9.21 -13.90 -11.69
C GLU A 70 9.01 -13.60 -10.21
N SER A 71 8.38 -12.46 -9.87
CA SER A 71 8.11 -12.17 -8.46
C SER A 71 7.29 -13.27 -7.81
N GLU A 72 6.23 -13.71 -8.49
CA GLU A 72 5.40 -14.80 -7.96
C GLU A 72 6.18 -16.12 -7.87
N ARG A 73 7.01 -16.43 -8.89
CA ARG A 73 7.77 -17.69 -8.89
C ARG A 73 8.78 -17.71 -7.76
N ILE A 74 9.51 -16.60 -7.56
CA ILE A 74 10.49 -16.51 -6.48
C ILE A 74 9.79 -16.67 -5.13
N LEU A 75 8.68 -15.95 -4.94
CA LEU A 75 7.93 -16.01 -3.70
C LEU A 75 7.42 -17.44 -3.45
N GLY A 76 6.91 -18.10 -4.49
CA GLY A 76 6.45 -19.47 -4.37
C GLY A 76 7.52 -20.41 -3.90
N ALA A 77 8.71 -20.29 -4.48
CA ALA A 77 9.85 -21.13 -4.09
C ALA A 77 10.28 -20.85 -2.64
N LEU A 78 10.28 -19.57 -2.26
CA LEU A 78 10.70 -19.18 -0.91
C LEU A 78 9.72 -19.63 0.17
N LEU A 79 8.44 -19.66 -0.15
CA LEU A 79 7.41 -20.04 0.83
C LEU A 79 7.19 -21.54 0.92
N GLU A 80 7.70 -22.31 -0.04
CA GLU A 80 7.50 -23.75 -0.08
C GLU A 80 8.16 -24.41 1.15
N GLY A 81 7.37 -25.18 1.87
CA GLY A 81 7.87 -25.85 3.06
C GLY A 81 8.09 -24.94 4.27
N GLY A 82 7.75 -23.68 4.17
CA GLY A 82 7.91 -22.73 5.28
C GLY A 82 6.92 -22.99 6.39
N ALA A 83 7.38 -22.87 7.64
CA ALA A 83 6.55 -23.10 8.81
C ALA A 83 5.77 -21.85 9.24
N GLU A 84 6.24 -20.66 8.84
CA GLU A 84 5.62 -19.40 9.28
C GLU A 84 4.35 -19.12 8.48
N PRO A 85 3.24 -18.84 9.15
CA PRO A 85 2.03 -18.47 8.42
C PRO A 85 2.20 -17.08 7.78
N VAL A 86 1.83 -16.96 6.51
CA VAL A 86 1.86 -15.70 5.79
C VAL A 86 0.53 -15.50 5.09
N GLU A 87 0.20 -14.25 4.79
CA GLU A 87 -0.94 -13.91 3.98
C GLU A 87 -0.41 -13.32 2.66
N VAL A 88 -0.80 -13.93 1.56
CA VAL A 88 -0.31 -13.53 0.24
C VAL A 88 -1.44 -12.85 -0.51
N ALA A 89 -1.13 -11.69 -1.10
CA ALA A 89 -2.03 -10.99 -2.01
C ALA A 89 -1.43 -11.01 -3.42
N THR A 90 -2.25 -11.33 -4.43
CA THR A 90 -1.83 -11.15 -5.80
C THR A 90 -2.91 -10.43 -6.58
N LYS A 91 -2.67 -10.15 -7.88
CA LYS A 91 -3.54 -9.24 -8.65
C LYS A 91 -3.63 -9.68 -10.10
N ALA A 92 -4.80 -9.48 -10.70
CA ALA A 92 -5.00 -9.63 -12.14
C ALA A 92 -5.10 -8.24 -12.76
N ASN A 93 -4.46 -8.05 -13.91
CA ASN A 93 -4.38 -6.74 -14.56
C ASN A 93 -5.04 -6.74 -15.93
N PRO A 94 -5.53 -5.56 -16.40
CA PRO A 94 -6.15 -5.43 -17.72
C PRO A 94 -5.24 -4.78 -18.78
N TRP A 95 -3.93 -4.90 -18.64
CA TRP A 95 -2.99 -4.37 -19.64
C TRP A 95 -2.00 -5.44 -20.04
N ASP A 96 -1.11 -5.11 -20.98
CA ASP A 96 -0.13 -6.05 -21.56
C ASP A 96 -0.82 -7.25 -22.18
N GLY A 97 -1.87 -6.98 -22.96
CA GLY A 97 -2.59 -8.01 -23.67
C GLY A 97 -3.60 -8.76 -22.83
N LYS A 98 -3.81 -8.36 -21.59
CA LYS A 98 -4.78 -8.98 -20.70
C LYS A 98 -6.03 -8.13 -20.56
N THR A 99 -7.10 -8.74 -20.07
CA THR A 99 -8.35 -8.06 -19.78
C THR A 99 -8.86 -8.52 -18.42
N LEU A 100 -9.99 -7.95 -17.99
CA LEU A 100 -10.70 -8.48 -16.83
C LEU A 100 -11.97 -9.24 -17.23
N LYS A 101 -12.02 -9.73 -18.46
CA LYS A 101 -13.07 -10.67 -18.85
C LYS A 101 -12.97 -11.94 -18.03
N PRO A 102 -14.08 -12.67 -17.85
CA PRO A 102 -14.07 -13.85 -16.97
C PRO A 102 -12.94 -14.84 -17.25
N GLU A 103 -12.69 -15.15 -18.52
CA GLU A 103 -11.65 -16.13 -18.86
C GLU A 103 -10.25 -15.60 -18.53
N SER A 104 -10.03 -14.28 -18.65
CA SER A 104 -8.73 -13.70 -18.34
C SER A 104 -8.49 -13.64 -16.84
N VAL A 105 -9.49 -13.25 -16.07
CA VAL A 105 -9.39 -13.21 -14.60
C VAL A 105 -9.07 -14.61 -14.08
N ARG A 106 -9.79 -15.62 -14.57
CA ARG A 106 -9.54 -17.01 -14.15
C ARG A 106 -8.14 -17.46 -14.54
N SER A 107 -7.76 -17.22 -15.79
CA SER A 107 -6.43 -17.65 -16.27
C SER A 107 -5.32 -17.00 -15.48
N GLN A 108 -5.44 -15.71 -15.21
CA GLN A 108 -4.41 -15.01 -14.43
C GLN A 108 -4.30 -15.57 -13.01
N LEU A 109 -5.43 -15.76 -12.34
CA LEU A 109 -5.39 -16.28 -10.97
C LEU A 109 -4.86 -17.72 -10.95
N ASP A 110 -5.30 -18.58 -11.85
CA ASP A 110 -4.80 -19.96 -11.91
C ASP A 110 -3.29 -19.98 -12.15
N THR A 111 -2.81 -19.12 -13.05
CA THR A 111 -1.35 -19.00 -13.30
C THR A 111 -0.62 -18.51 -12.07
N SER A 112 -1.17 -17.51 -11.39
CA SER A 112 -0.57 -16.99 -10.15
C SER A 112 -0.48 -18.06 -9.09
N LEU A 113 -1.54 -18.85 -8.91
CA LEU A 113 -1.54 -19.92 -7.92
C LEU A 113 -0.47 -20.98 -8.25
N GLU A 114 -0.33 -21.30 -9.54
CA GLU A 114 0.69 -22.24 -9.98
C GLU A 114 2.10 -21.70 -9.68
N ARG A 115 2.36 -20.42 -10.01
CA ARG A 115 3.64 -19.79 -9.75
C ARG A 115 3.95 -19.74 -8.25
N LEU A 116 2.93 -19.42 -7.46
CA LEU A 116 3.06 -19.29 -6.00
C LEU A 116 3.08 -20.65 -5.29
N LYS A 117 2.76 -21.72 -6.03
CA LYS A 117 2.69 -23.10 -5.47
C LYS A 117 1.67 -23.16 -4.32
N ARG A 118 0.52 -22.53 -4.52
CA ARG A 118 -0.55 -22.46 -3.53
C ARG A 118 -1.87 -22.84 -4.18
N THR A 119 -2.80 -23.35 -3.37
CA THR A 119 -4.16 -23.62 -3.85
C THR A 119 -5.06 -22.41 -3.69
N SER A 120 -4.67 -21.46 -2.87
CA SER A 120 -5.43 -20.22 -2.68
C SER A 120 -4.51 -19.10 -2.20
N VAL A 121 -4.99 -17.86 -2.35
CA VAL A 121 -4.36 -16.70 -1.73
C VAL A 121 -5.34 -16.04 -0.78
N GLU A 122 -4.82 -15.33 0.20
CA GLU A 122 -5.67 -14.63 1.17
C GLU A 122 -6.37 -13.43 0.55
N LEU A 123 -5.76 -12.79 -0.43
CA LEU A 123 -6.30 -11.55 -1.00
C LEU A 123 -6.03 -11.53 -2.51
N PHE A 124 -7.07 -11.29 -3.29
CA PHE A 124 -6.97 -11.24 -4.75
C PHE A 124 -7.52 -9.90 -5.21
N TYR A 125 -6.66 -9.11 -5.87
CA TYR A 125 -7.02 -7.77 -6.35
C TYR A 125 -7.35 -7.77 -7.83
N LEU A 126 -8.32 -6.93 -8.19
CA LEU A 126 -8.40 -6.38 -9.54
C LEU A 126 -7.44 -5.20 -9.58
N HIS A 127 -6.39 -5.28 -10.40
CA HIS A 127 -5.25 -4.36 -10.34
C HIS A 127 -5.62 -2.94 -10.81
N ALA A 128 -6.56 -2.83 -11.74
CA ALA A 128 -7.09 -1.56 -12.23
C ALA A 128 -8.37 -1.84 -13.00
N PRO A 129 -9.20 -0.81 -13.26
CA PRO A 129 -10.40 -1.00 -14.05
C PRO A 129 -10.10 -1.44 -15.48
N ASP A 130 -10.96 -2.28 -16.04
CA ASP A 130 -10.97 -2.61 -17.46
C ASP A 130 -12.21 -1.98 -18.07
N HIS A 131 -12.06 -0.82 -18.67
CA HIS A 131 -13.18 -0.07 -19.20
C HIS A 131 -13.80 -0.72 -20.46
N GLY A 132 -13.14 -1.75 -21.00
CA GLY A 132 -13.65 -2.50 -22.14
C GLY A 132 -14.44 -3.75 -21.78
N THR A 133 -14.63 -4.03 -20.50
CA THR A 133 -15.37 -5.20 -20.04
C THR A 133 -16.44 -4.76 -19.04
N PRO A 134 -17.70 -5.17 -19.22
CA PRO A 134 -18.73 -4.85 -18.22
C PRO A 134 -18.31 -5.37 -16.85
N VAL A 135 -18.37 -4.49 -15.85
CA VAL A 135 -17.84 -4.83 -14.53
C VAL A 135 -18.59 -6.01 -13.91
N GLU A 136 -19.87 -6.15 -14.24
CA GLU A 136 -20.67 -7.28 -13.73
C GLU A 136 -20.07 -8.62 -14.14
N GLU A 137 -19.55 -8.72 -15.37
CA GLU A 137 -18.93 -9.97 -15.83
C GLU A 137 -17.69 -10.30 -15.02
N THR A 138 -16.86 -9.28 -14.74
CA THR A 138 -15.68 -9.45 -13.92
C THR A 138 -16.05 -9.89 -12.51
N LEU A 139 -17.04 -9.22 -11.91
CA LEU A 139 -17.44 -9.50 -10.53
C LEU A 139 -18.07 -10.89 -10.39
N ARG A 140 -18.86 -11.31 -11.36
CA ARG A 140 -19.41 -12.67 -11.36
C ARG A 140 -18.29 -13.71 -11.40
N ALA A 141 -17.29 -13.48 -12.25
CA ALA A 141 -16.14 -14.38 -12.32
C ALA A 141 -15.39 -14.44 -11.00
N CYS A 142 -15.20 -13.28 -10.36
CA CYS A 142 -14.54 -13.26 -9.04
C CYS A 142 -15.35 -14.06 -8.02
N ASN A 143 -16.67 -13.93 -8.06
CA ASN A 143 -17.50 -14.69 -7.13
C ASN A 143 -17.37 -16.19 -7.35
N GLU A 144 -17.32 -16.62 -8.60
CA GLU A 144 -17.13 -18.04 -8.92
C GLU A 144 -15.79 -18.55 -8.39
N LEU A 145 -14.73 -17.78 -8.61
CA LEU A 145 -13.40 -18.16 -8.12
C LEU A 145 -13.35 -18.20 -6.59
N HIS A 146 -14.04 -17.27 -5.95
CA HIS A 146 -14.15 -17.25 -4.49
C HIS A 146 -14.87 -18.51 -3.99
N LYS A 147 -15.97 -18.87 -4.62
CA LYS A 147 -16.71 -20.09 -4.26
C LYS A 147 -15.88 -21.35 -4.45
N GLU A 148 -14.97 -21.34 -5.44
CA GLU A 148 -14.07 -22.45 -5.68
C GLU A 148 -12.93 -22.48 -4.65
N GLY A 149 -12.85 -21.51 -3.75
CA GLY A 149 -11.85 -21.49 -2.70
C GLY A 149 -10.49 -20.99 -3.14
N LYS A 150 -10.41 -20.27 -4.27
CA LYS A 150 -9.12 -19.84 -4.81
C LYS A 150 -8.59 -18.55 -4.18
N PHE A 151 -9.45 -17.82 -3.50
CA PHE A 151 -9.01 -16.68 -2.69
C PHE A 151 -10.02 -16.44 -1.57
N LYS A 152 -9.57 -15.73 -0.52
CA LYS A 152 -10.45 -15.46 0.63
C LYS A 152 -11.12 -14.09 0.54
N GLU A 153 -10.35 -13.02 0.24
CA GLU A 153 -10.88 -11.67 0.17
C GLU A 153 -10.65 -11.08 -1.21
N LEU A 154 -11.60 -10.26 -1.66
CA LEU A 154 -11.49 -9.54 -2.93
C LEU A 154 -11.00 -8.13 -2.65
N GLY A 155 -10.03 -7.66 -3.44
CA GLY A 155 -9.50 -6.31 -3.35
C GLY A 155 -9.64 -5.56 -4.65
N LEU A 156 -9.61 -4.24 -4.55
CA LEU A 156 -9.65 -3.32 -5.69
C LEU A 156 -8.44 -2.40 -5.64
N SER A 157 -7.96 -2.00 -6.81
CA SER A 157 -6.84 -1.05 -6.88
C SER A 157 -7.06 -0.12 -8.08
N ASN A 158 -6.80 1.17 -7.90
CA ASN A 158 -6.84 2.16 -8.97
C ASN A 158 -8.24 2.43 -9.54
N TYR A 159 -9.27 2.08 -8.81
CA TYR A 159 -10.66 2.38 -9.16
C TYR A 159 -11.08 3.71 -8.55
N ALA A 160 -11.86 4.51 -9.30
CA ALA A 160 -12.44 5.74 -8.76
C ALA A 160 -13.46 5.41 -7.67
N ALA A 161 -13.69 6.37 -6.76
CA ALA A 161 -14.65 6.17 -5.67
C ALA A 161 -16.04 5.77 -6.19
N TRP A 162 -16.51 6.41 -7.28
CA TRP A 162 -17.83 6.05 -7.82
C TRP A 162 -17.85 4.60 -8.33
N GLU A 163 -16.73 4.12 -8.86
CA GLU A 163 -16.63 2.74 -9.31
C GLU A 163 -16.66 1.77 -8.14
N VAL A 164 -15.98 2.14 -7.03
CA VAL A 164 -16.03 1.32 -5.82
C VAL A 164 -17.47 1.20 -5.32
N ALA A 165 -18.20 2.32 -5.29
CA ALA A 165 -19.60 2.31 -4.86
C ALA A 165 -20.45 1.44 -5.78
N GLU A 166 -20.24 1.53 -7.08
CA GLU A 166 -20.96 0.72 -8.06
C GLU A 166 -20.67 -0.76 -7.82
N ILE A 167 -19.39 -1.11 -7.67
CA ILE A 167 -18.98 -2.51 -7.47
C ILE A 167 -19.59 -3.07 -6.18
N CYS A 168 -19.49 -2.32 -5.09
CA CYS A 168 -20.05 -2.78 -3.82
C CYS A 168 -21.55 -2.98 -3.91
N THR A 169 -22.24 -2.07 -4.59
CA THR A 169 -23.69 -2.16 -4.76
C THR A 169 -24.07 -3.39 -5.60
N ILE A 170 -23.36 -3.62 -6.70
CA ILE A 170 -23.61 -4.78 -7.55
C ILE A 170 -23.38 -6.08 -6.77
N CYS A 171 -22.26 -6.17 -6.04
CA CYS A 171 -21.94 -7.38 -5.29
C CYS A 171 -22.97 -7.64 -4.19
N LYS A 172 -23.36 -6.58 -3.48
CA LYS A 172 -24.34 -6.72 -2.41
C LYS A 172 -25.69 -7.18 -2.96
N TYR A 173 -26.13 -6.57 -4.08
CA TYR A 173 -27.42 -6.86 -4.66
C TYR A 173 -27.48 -8.31 -5.18
N ASN A 174 -26.37 -8.83 -5.70
CA ASN A 174 -26.31 -10.18 -6.26
C ASN A 174 -25.84 -11.22 -5.23
N ASN A 175 -25.58 -10.82 -4.02
CA ASN A 175 -25.04 -11.70 -2.98
C ASN A 175 -23.72 -12.36 -3.42
N TRP A 176 -22.90 -11.59 -4.09
CA TRP A 176 -21.55 -11.98 -4.50
C TRP A 176 -20.53 -11.53 -3.45
N VAL A 177 -19.31 -12.12 -3.52
CA VAL A 177 -18.23 -11.74 -2.60
C VAL A 177 -18.01 -10.22 -2.70
N MET A 178 -17.99 -9.57 -1.53
CA MET A 178 -17.82 -8.12 -1.44
C MET A 178 -16.33 -7.79 -1.40
N PRO A 179 -15.90 -6.71 -2.06
CA PRO A 179 -14.52 -6.25 -1.83
C PRO A 179 -14.36 -5.75 -0.40
N THR A 180 -13.20 -6.00 0.19
CA THR A 180 -12.91 -5.62 1.56
C THR A 180 -11.63 -4.85 1.70
N VAL A 181 -10.81 -4.76 0.64
CA VAL A 181 -9.54 -4.05 0.66
C VAL A 181 -9.43 -3.20 -0.60
N TYR A 182 -8.92 -1.99 -0.43
CA TYR A 182 -8.57 -1.11 -1.55
C TYR A 182 -7.07 -0.80 -1.43
N GLN A 183 -6.33 -1.03 -2.50
CA GLN A 183 -4.92 -0.64 -2.55
C GLN A 183 -4.79 0.61 -3.42
N GLY A 184 -4.19 1.67 -2.86
CA GLY A 184 -4.12 2.93 -3.58
C GLY A 184 -2.89 3.75 -3.27
N MET A 185 -2.64 4.72 -4.15
CA MET A 185 -1.50 5.62 -4.06
C MET A 185 -1.74 6.64 -2.96
N TYR A 186 -0.85 6.67 -1.94
CA TYR A 186 -1.04 7.59 -0.83
C TYR A 186 0.28 7.79 -0.11
N ASN A 187 0.65 9.04 0.05
CA ASN A 187 1.82 9.42 0.84
C ASN A 187 1.67 10.88 1.25
N ALA A 188 2.66 11.38 1.97
CA ALA A 188 2.57 12.71 2.58
C ALA A 188 2.37 13.85 1.57
N THR A 189 2.80 13.65 0.32
CA THR A 189 2.67 14.69 -0.71
C THR A 189 1.75 14.26 -1.86
N THR A 190 0.99 13.19 -1.69
CA THR A 190 0.04 12.67 -2.68
C THR A 190 -1.20 12.22 -1.93
N ARG A 191 -2.19 13.12 -1.78
CA ARG A 191 -3.30 12.87 -0.85
C ARG A 191 -4.69 12.98 -1.50
N GLN A 192 -4.78 12.80 -2.82
CA GLN A 192 -6.08 12.94 -3.50
C GLN A 192 -7.13 11.97 -2.95
N VAL A 193 -6.70 10.81 -2.46
CA VAL A 193 -7.62 9.79 -1.92
C VAL A 193 -8.39 10.26 -0.67
N GLU A 194 -7.93 11.32 0.00
CA GLU A 194 -8.55 11.73 1.26
C GLU A 194 -9.93 12.33 1.09
N ALA A 195 -10.18 13.05 0.00
CA ALA A 195 -11.39 13.86 -0.12
C ALA A 195 -12.65 13.04 -0.33
N GLU A 196 -12.63 12.06 -1.24
CA GLU A 196 -13.82 11.30 -1.58
C GLU A 196 -13.63 9.80 -1.41
N LEU A 197 -12.46 9.27 -1.79
CA LEU A 197 -12.27 7.83 -1.74
C LEU A 197 -12.36 7.29 -0.31
N PHE A 198 -11.65 7.90 0.63
CA PHE A 198 -11.69 7.41 2.02
C PHE A 198 -13.11 7.39 2.59
N PRO A 199 -13.91 8.48 2.48
CA PRO A 199 -15.28 8.37 2.95
C PRO A 199 -16.07 7.24 2.29
N CYS A 200 -15.87 7.02 0.99
CA CYS A 200 -16.50 5.93 0.27
C CYS A 200 -16.10 4.57 0.85
N LEU A 201 -14.80 4.38 1.07
CA LEU A 201 -14.29 3.11 1.61
C LEU A 201 -14.85 2.85 3.01
N ARG A 202 -14.90 3.88 3.85
CA ARG A 202 -15.44 3.71 5.20
C ARG A 202 -16.93 3.38 5.18
N HIS A 203 -17.66 3.99 4.25
CA HIS A 203 -19.08 3.71 4.09
C HIS A 203 -19.32 2.22 3.75
N PHE A 204 -18.50 1.67 2.86
CA PHE A 204 -18.68 0.30 2.40
C PHE A 204 -17.84 -0.72 3.18
N GLY A 205 -17.04 -0.27 4.13
CA GLY A 205 -16.29 -1.16 5.01
C GLY A 205 -15.00 -1.72 4.42
N LEU A 206 -14.36 -1.01 3.48
CA LEU A 206 -13.07 -1.46 2.93
C LEU A 206 -11.92 -0.86 3.71
N ARG A 207 -10.87 -1.69 3.92
CA ARG A 207 -9.59 -1.23 4.45
C ARG A 207 -8.75 -0.63 3.32
N PHE A 208 -7.81 0.24 3.66
CA PHE A 208 -6.95 0.89 2.66
C PHE A 208 -5.50 0.48 2.89
N TYR A 209 -4.88 -0.05 1.83
CA TYR A 209 -3.45 -0.37 1.81
C TYR A 209 -2.74 0.64 0.91
N ALA A 210 -1.84 1.44 1.49
CA ALA A 210 -1.18 2.54 0.77
C ALA A 210 0.03 2.03 0.00
N TYR A 211 0.06 2.26 -1.32
CA TYR A 211 1.27 2.00 -2.10
C TYR A 211 2.00 3.32 -2.41
N ASN A 212 3.25 3.22 -2.82
CA ASN A 212 4.15 4.36 -3.06
C ASN A 212 4.26 5.27 -1.83
N PRO A 213 4.54 4.70 -0.65
CA PRO A 213 4.62 5.53 0.56
C PRO A 213 5.75 6.56 0.51
N LEU A 214 6.77 6.36 -0.33
CA LEU A 214 7.86 7.30 -0.52
C LEU A 214 7.83 7.94 -1.91
N ALA A 215 6.67 7.92 -2.57
CA ALA A 215 6.48 8.54 -3.89
C ALA A 215 7.50 8.01 -4.90
N GLY A 216 7.64 6.69 -4.95
CA GLY A 216 8.57 6.04 -5.88
C GLY A 216 10.03 6.26 -5.53
N GLY A 217 10.32 6.75 -4.35
CA GLY A 217 11.66 7.07 -3.91
C GLY A 217 11.94 8.56 -3.84
N LEU A 218 11.01 9.39 -4.32
CA LEU A 218 11.23 10.85 -4.30
C LEU A 218 11.39 11.36 -2.87
N LEU A 219 10.65 10.80 -1.92
CA LEU A 219 10.68 11.22 -0.53
C LEU A 219 11.85 10.61 0.25
N THR A 220 12.85 10.07 -0.44
CA THR A 220 14.14 9.73 0.19
C THR A 220 15.09 10.92 0.21
N GLY A 221 14.84 11.93 -0.62
CA GLY A 221 15.67 13.11 -0.69
C GLY A 221 16.93 12.96 -1.53
N LYS A 222 17.08 11.82 -2.22
CA LYS A 222 18.33 11.56 -2.96
C LYS A 222 18.34 12.15 -4.36
N TYR A 223 17.21 12.69 -4.82
CA TYR A 223 17.08 13.23 -6.18
C TYR A 223 17.02 14.75 -6.17
N LYS A 224 17.51 15.38 -7.25
CA LYS A 224 17.34 16.80 -7.53
C LYS A 224 16.53 16.94 -8.82
N TYR A 225 15.72 18.00 -8.90
CA TYR A 225 14.88 18.21 -10.08
C TYR A 225 15.70 18.21 -11.36
N GLU A 226 16.89 18.84 -11.34
CA GLU A 226 17.76 18.96 -12.49
C GLU A 226 18.38 17.65 -12.95
N ASP A 227 18.29 16.58 -12.16
CA ASP A 227 18.83 15.28 -12.55
C ASP A 227 18.23 14.77 -13.84
N LYS A 228 17.03 15.22 -14.21
CA LYS A 228 16.39 14.81 -15.47
C LYS A 228 17.18 15.27 -16.70
N ASP A 229 17.96 16.34 -16.58
CA ASP A 229 18.70 16.96 -17.68
C ASP A 229 20.19 16.64 -17.65
N ALA A 230 20.64 15.85 -16.69
CA ALA A 230 22.06 15.58 -16.46
C ALA A 230 22.30 14.08 -16.34
N ARG A 231 23.20 13.68 -15.47
CA ARG A 231 23.45 12.27 -15.23
C ARG A 231 22.27 11.69 -14.45
N GLN A 232 21.45 10.93 -15.15
CA GLN A 232 20.21 10.42 -14.58
C GLN A 232 20.52 9.31 -13.57
N PRO A 233 19.91 9.40 -12.37
CA PRO A 233 20.18 8.41 -11.32
C PRO A 233 19.50 7.07 -11.59
N THR A 234 19.97 6.04 -10.93
CA THR A 234 19.31 4.74 -10.95
C THR A 234 18.08 4.78 -10.06
N GLY A 235 17.10 3.90 -10.34
CA GLY A 235 15.89 3.81 -9.57
C GLY A 235 14.67 3.76 -10.46
N ARG A 236 13.54 4.15 -9.91
CA ARG A 236 12.27 4.02 -10.63
C ARG A 236 12.03 5.11 -11.68
N PHE A 237 12.77 6.23 -11.61
CA PHE A 237 12.47 7.38 -12.44
C PHE A 237 13.14 7.39 -13.80
N PHE A 238 14.18 6.58 -14.01
CA PHE A 238 14.93 6.59 -15.27
C PHE A 238 15.41 5.19 -15.61
N GLY A 239 15.44 4.90 -16.91
CA GLY A 239 16.12 3.73 -17.42
C GLY A 239 15.39 2.41 -17.25
N ASN A 240 14.08 2.42 -17.15
CA ASN A 240 13.29 1.19 -17.06
C ASN A 240 11.91 1.40 -17.69
N ASP A 241 11.16 0.31 -17.85
CA ASP A 241 9.90 0.33 -18.59
C ASP A 241 8.83 1.21 -17.94
N TRP A 242 8.88 1.40 -16.62
CA TRP A 242 7.87 2.18 -15.91
C TRP A 242 8.35 3.58 -15.55
N ALA A 243 9.56 3.96 -16.01
CA ALA A 243 10.15 5.23 -15.59
C ALA A 243 9.30 6.43 -15.97
N GLN A 244 8.72 6.42 -17.19
CA GLN A 244 7.91 7.55 -17.63
C GLN A 244 6.69 7.71 -16.75
N ALA A 245 6.03 6.62 -16.36
CA ALA A 245 4.86 6.69 -15.48
C ALA A 245 5.23 7.27 -14.12
N TYR A 246 6.38 6.87 -13.56
CA TYR A 246 6.83 7.41 -12.28
C TYR A 246 7.18 8.89 -12.40
N ARG A 247 7.85 9.30 -13.49
CA ARG A 247 8.14 10.72 -13.70
C ARG A 247 6.87 11.53 -13.86
N ASP A 248 5.90 11.03 -14.61
CA ASP A 248 4.62 11.73 -14.82
C ASP A 248 3.89 11.94 -13.49
N ARG A 249 3.98 10.99 -12.58
CA ARG A 249 3.35 11.14 -11.27
C ARG A 249 4.07 12.14 -10.38
N TYR A 250 5.38 12.04 -10.31
CA TYR A 250 6.10 12.63 -9.18
C TYR A 250 7.19 13.64 -9.54
N TRP A 251 7.78 13.58 -10.75
CA TRP A 251 8.93 14.42 -11.09
C TRP A 251 8.47 15.80 -11.52
N LYS A 252 8.10 16.62 -10.56
CA LYS A 252 7.53 17.95 -10.78
C LYS A 252 8.24 18.95 -9.89
N LYS A 253 8.50 20.15 -10.43
CA LYS A 253 9.29 21.15 -9.71
C LYS A 253 8.70 21.46 -8.34
N HIS A 254 7.38 21.61 -8.24
CA HIS A 254 6.77 21.94 -6.96
C HIS A 254 6.88 20.82 -5.94
N ASN A 255 7.03 19.56 -6.36
CA ASN A 255 7.30 18.48 -5.42
C ASN A 255 8.70 18.63 -4.81
N PHE A 256 9.68 19.02 -5.63
CA PHE A 256 11.03 19.25 -5.12
C PHE A 256 11.08 20.48 -4.22
N GLU A 257 10.30 21.51 -4.52
CA GLU A 257 10.17 22.67 -3.65
C GLU A 257 9.55 22.30 -2.31
N GLY A 258 8.54 21.43 -2.32
CA GLY A 258 7.93 20.92 -1.10
C GLY A 258 8.92 20.12 -0.27
N ILE A 259 9.73 19.29 -0.92
CA ILE A 259 10.78 18.52 -0.24
C ILE A 259 11.76 19.45 0.47
N ALA A 260 12.18 20.52 -0.20
CA ALA A 260 13.10 21.48 0.42
C ALA A 260 12.47 22.12 1.67
N LEU A 261 11.19 22.44 1.59
CA LEU A 261 10.47 23.01 2.74
C LEU A 261 10.45 22.03 3.92
N ILE A 262 10.17 20.75 3.63
CA ILE A 262 10.16 19.73 4.68
C ILE A 262 11.54 19.54 5.30
N GLU A 263 12.59 19.49 4.47
CA GLU A 263 13.95 19.31 4.97
C GLU A 263 14.36 20.48 5.87
N LYS A 264 13.97 21.71 5.49
CA LYS A 264 14.23 22.88 6.31
C LYS A 264 13.53 22.74 7.66
N ALA A 265 12.26 22.34 7.64
CA ALA A 265 11.49 22.17 8.89
C ALA A 265 12.10 21.10 9.78
N LEU A 266 12.60 20.01 9.19
CA LEU A 266 13.26 18.95 9.97
C LEU A 266 14.49 19.50 10.70
N LYS A 267 15.33 20.26 9.99
CA LYS A 267 16.52 20.85 10.61
C LYS A 267 16.16 21.83 11.71
N GLU A 268 15.17 22.67 11.49
CA GLU A 268 14.76 23.67 12.48
C GLU A 268 14.12 23.02 13.70
N ALA A 269 13.35 21.96 13.51
CA ALA A 269 12.63 21.33 14.63
C ALA A 269 13.51 20.40 15.45
N TYR A 270 14.44 19.69 14.82
CA TYR A 270 15.23 18.65 15.48
C TYR A 270 16.69 19.02 15.73
N GLY A 271 17.16 20.13 15.17
CA GLY A 271 18.52 20.60 15.43
C GLY A 271 19.57 19.84 14.64
N SER A 272 20.64 19.43 15.33
CA SER A 272 21.84 18.92 14.66
C SER A 272 21.69 17.48 14.16
N ASN A 273 20.68 16.74 14.60
CA ASN A 273 20.53 15.34 14.21
C ASN A 273 19.08 15.04 13.86
N PRO A 274 18.56 15.64 12.78
CA PRO A 274 17.16 15.44 12.41
C PRO A 274 16.91 14.06 11.82
N PRO A 275 15.66 13.57 11.89
CA PRO A 275 15.29 12.38 11.12
C PRO A 275 15.54 12.61 9.64
N SER A 276 15.79 11.54 8.90
CA SER A 276 15.89 11.64 7.45
C SER A 276 14.50 11.95 6.86
N LEU A 277 14.50 12.42 5.60
CA LEU A 277 13.24 12.67 4.91
C LEU A 277 12.42 11.38 4.80
N ALA A 278 13.06 10.26 4.48
CA ALA A 278 12.35 8.98 4.38
C ALA A 278 11.72 8.59 5.72
N SER A 279 12.47 8.77 6.81
CA SER A 279 11.92 8.51 8.14
C SER A 279 10.68 9.37 8.39
N ALA A 280 10.81 10.66 8.12
CA ALA A 280 9.71 11.60 8.36
C ALA A 280 8.49 11.25 7.50
N ALA A 281 8.70 10.90 6.24
CA ALA A 281 7.60 10.58 5.33
C ALA A 281 6.84 9.32 5.78
N LEU A 282 7.55 8.29 6.20
CA LEU A 282 6.89 7.08 6.71
C LEU A 282 6.20 7.35 8.04
N ARG A 283 6.86 8.10 8.94
CA ARG A 283 6.24 8.44 10.23
C ARG A 283 4.97 9.28 10.03
N TRP A 284 4.95 10.12 8.98
CA TRP A 284 3.73 10.85 8.64
C TRP A 284 2.60 9.88 8.29
N LEU A 285 2.88 8.90 7.42
CA LEU A 285 1.86 7.92 7.05
C LEU A 285 1.34 7.14 8.25
N TYR A 286 2.24 6.67 9.10
CA TYR A 286 1.84 5.81 10.21
C TYR A 286 1.18 6.59 11.34
N ASN A 287 1.50 7.88 11.53
CA ASN A 287 1.06 8.60 12.73
C ASN A 287 0.18 9.83 12.45
N HIS A 288 0.22 10.39 11.24
CA HIS A 288 -0.45 11.68 10.98
C HIS A 288 -1.39 11.64 9.78
N SER A 289 -1.46 10.54 9.07
CA SER A 289 -2.32 10.42 7.89
C SER A 289 -3.74 10.02 8.31
N LYS A 290 -4.59 9.80 7.32
CA LYS A 290 -5.95 9.34 7.57
C LYS A 290 -6.06 7.82 7.62
N LEU A 291 -4.94 7.11 7.55
CA LEU A 291 -4.95 5.67 7.75
C LEU A 291 -5.34 5.35 9.20
N GLN A 292 -6.13 4.31 9.37
CA GLN A 292 -6.61 3.88 10.68
C GLN A 292 -6.26 2.40 10.88
N GLY A 293 -5.24 2.15 11.72
CA GLY A 293 -4.84 0.79 12.02
C GLY A 293 -5.95 -0.02 12.66
N SER A 294 -6.81 0.64 13.45
CA SER A 294 -7.94 -0.04 14.08
C SER A 294 -8.94 -0.59 13.07
N LEU A 295 -8.96 -0.06 11.85
CA LEU A 295 -9.81 -0.57 10.78
C LEU A 295 -9.08 -1.60 9.89
N GLY A 296 -7.80 -1.84 10.16
CA GLY A 296 -7.00 -2.77 9.37
C GLY A 296 -6.24 -2.15 8.22
N ASP A 297 -6.15 -0.82 8.18
CA ASP A 297 -5.35 -0.15 7.14
C ASP A 297 -3.88 -0.53 7.23
N ALA A 298 -3.16 -0.44 6.12
CA ALA A 298 -1.77 -0.86 6.06
C ALA A 298 -0.96 0.01 5.11
N VAL A 299 0.36 -0.09 5.21
CA VAL A 299 1.31 0.56 4.30
C VAL A 299 2.13 -0.54 3.63
N ILE A 300 2.24 -0.49 2.31
CA ILE A 300 3.04 -1.42 1.54
C ILE A 300 4.40 -0.80 1.33
N ILE A 301 5.42 -1.41 1.95
CA ILE A 301 6.79 -0.89 1.82
C ILE A 301 7.47 -1.56 0.63
N GLY A 302 8.26 -0.78 -0.09
CA GLY A 302 9.03 -1.26 -1.23
C GLY A 302 10.52 -1.18 -0.95
N MET A 303 11.27 -2.16 -1.46
CA MET A 303 12.70 -2.15 -1.30
C MET A 303 13.36 -3.09 -2.30
N SER A 304 14.62 -2.84 -2.57
CA SER A 304 15.42 -3.73 -3.41
C SER A 304 16.63 -4.31 -2.69
N ASN A 305 16.90 -3.89 -1.46
CA ASN A 305 18.04 -4.41 -0.69
C ASN A 305 17.72 -4.39 0.80
N MET A 306 18.58 -5.07 1.56
CA MET A 306 18.37 -5.26 3.00
C MET A 306 18.42 -3.94 3.77
N GLU A 307 19.32 -3.04 3.39
CA GLU A 307 19.41 -1.76 4.10
C GLU A 307 18.10 -0.98 4.01
N GLN A 308 17.50 -0.95 2.83
CA GLN A 308 16.21 -0.29 2.64
C GLN A 308 15.11 -0.94 3.48
N LEU A 309 15.08 -2.26 3.51
CA LEU A 309 14.07 -2.97 4.32
C LEU A 309 14.21 -2.62 5.79
N GLU A 310 15.42 -2.73 6.33
CA GLU A 310 15.64 -2.47 7.74
C GLU A 310 15.31 -1.02 8.09
N GLN A 311 15.70 -0.07 7.25
CA GLN A 311 15.36 1.33 7.46
C GLN A 311 13.84 1.53 7.47
N ASN A 312 13.15 0.98 6.48
CA ASN A 312 11.69 1.16 6.38
C ASN A 312 10.98 0.57 7.60
N LEU A 313 11.40 -0.61 8.05
CA LEU A 313 10.80 -1.22 9.23
C LEU A 313 11.07 -0.41 10.48
N ASN A 314 12.29 0.10 10.63
CA ASN A 314 12.61 0.95 11.78
C ASN A 314 11.78 2.22 11.76
N TYR A 315 11.67 2.87 10.60
CA TYR A 315 10.89 4.11 10.48
C TYR A 315 9.41 3.87 10.82
N SER A 316 8.88 2.71 10.45
CA SER A 316 7.47 2.39 10.74
C SER A 316 7.18 2.32 12.23
N GLU A 317 8.21 2.17 13.05
CA GLU A 317 8.07 1.99 14.49
C GLU A 317 8.45 3.23 15.30
N GLU A 318 8.89 4.32 14.67
CA GLU A 318 9.50 5.45 15.38
C GLU A 318 8.52 6.45 16.00
N GLY A 319 7.27 6.39 15.70
CA GLY A 319 6.29 7.26 16.34
C GLY A 319 6.13 8.62 15.67
N PRO A 320 5.34 9.51 16.28
CA PRO A 320 4.93 10.76 15.63
C PRO A 320 6.04 11.79 15.50
N LEU A 321 5.81 12.73 14.58
CA LEU A 321 6.70 13.84 14.29
C LEU A 321 6.32 15.06 15.11
N LEU A 322 7.27 15.96 15.31
CA LEU A 322 6.99 17.26 15.92
C LEU A 322 6.01 18.05 15.06
N PRO A 323 5.13 18.84 15.67
CA PRO A 323 4.06 19.54 14.92
C PRO A 323 4.57 20.43 13.78
N ALA A 324 5.70 21.07 13.91
CA ALA A 324 6.23 21.95 12.86
C ALA A 324 6.52 21.14 11.58
N VAL A 325 6.96 19.89 11.71
CA VAL A 325 7.24 19.04 10.55
C VAL A 325 5.93 18.59 9.90
N VAL A 326 4.93 18.26 10.71
CA VAL A 326 3.61 17.91 10.19
C VAL A 326 3.04 19.08 9.39
N GLU A 327 3.17 20.30 9.91
CA GLU A 327 2.72 21.50 9.20
C GLU A 327 3.46 21.68 7.88
N ALA A 328 4.76 21.37 7.85
CA ALA A 328 5.55 21.47 6.63
C ALA A 328 5.07 20.47 5.58
N PHE A 329 4.72 19.25 5.99
CA PHE A 329 4.14 18.28 5.07
C PHE A 329 2.80 18.78 4.51
N ASP A 330 1.96 19.39 5.35
CA ASP A 330 0.70 19.95 4.88
C ASP A 330 0.93 21.07 3.87
N ALA A 331 1.91 21.94 4.14
CA ALA A 331 2.25 23.01 3.22
C ALA A 331 2.77 22.45 1.89
N ALA A 332 3.60 21.43 1.94
CA ALA A 332 4.12 20.79 0.73
C ALA A 332 2.98 20.20 -0.09
N TRP A 333 2.04 19.52 0.55
CA TRP A 333 0.87 18.99 -0.16
C TRP A 333 0.07 20.12 -0.80
N ASN A 334 -0.14 21.23 -0.10
CA ASN A 334 -0.89 22.34 -0.67
C ASN A 334 -0.19 22.95 -1.89
N MET A 335 1.14 22.89 -1.96
CA MET A 335 1.88 23.37 -3.12
C MET A 335 1.64 22.50 -4.35
N SER A 336 1.37 21.20 -4.19
CA SER A 336 1.28 20.26 -5.30
C SER A 336 -0.11 19.71 -5.52
N ALA A 337 -1.08 20.03 -4.66
CA ALA A 337 -2.40 19.40 -4.71
C ALA A 337 -3.10 19.62 -6.06
N HIS A 338 -2.95 20.81 -6.64
CA HIS A 338 -3.58 21.16 -7.91
C HIS A 338 -3.10 20.30 -9.08
N ASP A 339 -1.95 19.67 -8.95
CA ASP A 339 -1.32 18.88 -10.01
C ASP A 339 -1.08 17.44 -9.55
N CYS A 340 -1.80 17.01 -8.53
CA CYS A 340 -1.67 15.65 -8.02
C CYS A 340 -2.14 14.64 -9.07
N PRO A 341 -1.40 13.57 -9.32
CA PRO A 341 -1.88 12.54 -10.24
C PRO A 341 -3.15 11.88 -9.68
N ASN A 342 -4.04 11.49 -10.59
CA ASN A 342 -5.26 10.81 -10.18
C ASN A 342 -4.93 9.48 -9.53
N TYR A 343 -5.65 9.15 -8.46
CA TYR A 343 -5.47 7.85 -7.79
C TYR A 343 -6.14 6.71 -8.56
N PHE A 344 -6.96 7.05 -9.53
CA PHE A 344 -7.69 6.06 -10.34
C PHE A 344 -7.15 6.05 -11.77
N ARG A 345 -7.46 5.00 -12.54
CA ARG A 345 -7.06 4.84 -13.94
C ARG A 345 -8.26 4.82 -14.86
#